data_8758cc78aea668f74da91d8038c8a443
#
_entry.id   8758cc78aea668f74da91d8038c8a443
#
_cell.length_a   1.000
_cell.length_b   1.000
_cell.length_c   1.000
_cell.angle_alpha   90.00
_cell.angle_beta   90.00
_cell.angle_gamma   90.00
#
_symmetry.space_group_name_H-M   'P 1'
#
loop_
_entity.id
_entity.type
_entity.pdbx_description
1 polymer ?
#
loop_
_entity_poly.entity_id
_entity_poly.type
_entity_poly.pdbx_seq_one_letter_code
_entity_poly.pdbx_strand_id
1 'polypeptide(L)'
;LGKIKMIYIDPPYNTGKDFVYKDNFTQDKAEYDEESGNVDDEGGRLVSNPDSNGRYHSDWLSMMYPRLKLARNLLKDDGVIFISIDDNEVHNLRKIGDEIFGESSFLANFVWKKKGTTSNVKGVEVSSQTDSTLCYKKQQVNSINQRVVSKDTRSHSYSDEEGAYRLVIIEKKDSGSYSRETMKFAILGHTPRKGKRWQIGEKTAKELEKKNRFIYDGEKIKLKIYSFEEEDTYSAQPNLLDSHGTTDTAAKLVNNELFGISELFDNPKPLELVQHLINIGTHKADIILDFFSGSATTAHAVMQLNFEDGGDRKFIMLQIPEITDKKSEAYKADYANIAEIGKERIRRAGEKIKEDNAD
;
A
#
# COMPACT_ATOMS: atom_id res chain seq x y z
N LEU A 1 -9.86 -2.21 22.08
CA LEU A 1 -9.57 -3.37 21.26
C LEU A 1 -10.58 -3.45 20.10
N GLY A 2 -10.18 -3.93 18.93
CA GLY A 2 -11.08 -4.18 17.81
C GLY A 2 -11.73 -2.92 17.19
N LYS A 3 -11.07 -1.75 17.24
CA LYS A 3 -11.60 -0.50 16.70
C LYS A 3 -10.81 0.08 15.52
N ILE A 4 -9.60 -0.39 15.29
CA ILE A 4 -8.72 0.10 14.23
C ILE A 4 -9.04 -0.64 12.94
N LYS A 5 -9.40 0.09 11.88
CA LYS A 5 -9.66 -0.49 10.57
C LYS A 5 -8.38 -0.80 9.82
N MET A 6 -7.41 0.10 9.88
CA MET A 6 -6.14 -0.05 9.20
C MET A 6 -4.97 0.29 10.12
N ILE A 7 -3.94 -0.52 10.06
CA ILE A 7 -2.62 -0.22 10.59
C ILE A 7 -1.68 -0.09 9.41
N TYR A 8 -0.90 0.99 9.35
CA TYR A 8 0.25 1.13 8.49
C TYR A 8 1.47 1.37 9.36
N ILE A 9 2.56 0.66 9.12
CA ILE A 9 3.83 0.88 9.80
C ILE A 9 5.00 0.78 8.85
N ASP A 10 6.03 1.56 9.15
CA ASP A 10 7.32 1.59 8.49
C ASP A 10 8.43 1.40 9.54
N PRO A 11 8.63 0.16 10.04
CA PRO A 11 9.58 -0.13 11.11
C PRO A 11 11.02 0.03 10.60
N PRO A 12 12.02 0.08 11.50
CA PRO A 12 13.43 -0.01 11.13
C PRO A 12 13.71 -1.23 10.24
N TYR A 13 14.49 -1.03 9.18
CA TYR A 13 14.76 -2.09 8.18
C TYR A 13 15.91 -3.02 8.56
N ASN A 14 16.53 -2.76 9.70
CA ASN A 14 17.66 -3.54 10.21
C ASN A 14 18.86 -3.53 9.24
N THR A 15 19.26 -2.34 8.78
CA THR A 15 20.36 -2.15 7.80
C THR A 15 21.75 -2.05 8.45
N GLY A 16 21.87 -2.37 9.74
CA GLY A 16 23.11 -2.26 10.52
C GLY A 16 23.34 -0.87 11.12
N LYS A 17 22.60 0.13 10.70
CA LYS A 17 22.62 1.51 11.24
C LYS A 17 21.34 1.87 11.99
N ASP A 18 20.31 1.06 11.82
CA ASP A 18 19.01 1.30 12.43
C ASP A 18 19.03 0.99 13.93
N PHE A 19 18.25 1.75 14.67
CA PHE A 19 18.04 1.49 16.08
C PHE A 19 16.97 0.40 16.24
N VAL A 20 17.32 -0.66 16.99
CA VAL A 20 16.39 -1.71 17.40
C VAL A 20 16.16 -1.56 18.89
N TYR A 21 14.90 -1.47 19.30
CA TYR A 21 14.53 -1.35 20.70
C TYR A 21 14.79 -2.68 21.40
N LYS A 22 15.68 -2.68 22.42
CA LYS A 22 15.93 -3.88 23.22
C LYS A 22 14.84 -4.02 24.29
N ASP A 23 13.80 -4.76 23.96
CA ASP A 23 12.79 -5.19 24.92
C ASP A 23 13.30 -6.44 25.66
N ASN A 24 14.01 -6.26 26.75
CA ASN A 24 14.47 -7.37 27.60
C ASN A 24 13.35 -7.82 28.54
N PHE A 25 12.68 -8.91 28.18
CA PHE A 25 11.62 -9.50 29.02
C PHE A 25 12.11 -10.46 30.09
N THR A 26 13.43 -10.68 30.26
CA THR A 26 14.01 -11.78 31.08
C THR A 26 15.04 -11.36 32.11
N GLN A 27 15.43 -10.09 32.23
CA GLN A 27 16.38 -9.64 33.26
C GLN A 27 15.79 -8.54 34.15
N ASP A 28 16.20 -8.58 35.43
CA ASP A 28 15.82 -7.52 36.39
C ASP A 28 16.42 -6.20 35.94
N LYS A 29 15.56 -5.19 35.79
CA LYS A 29 15.85 -3.91 35.14
C LYS A 29 17.05 -3.17 35.75
N ALA A 30 17.29 -3.36 37.05
CA ALA A 30 18.35 -2.68 37.80
C ALA A 30 19.77 -3.21 37.50
N GLU A 31 19.92 -4.51 37.29
CA GLU A 31 21.24 -5.15 37.10
C GLU A 31 21.80 -4.91 35.68
N TYR A 32 20.90 -4.73 34.70
CA TYR A 32 21.27 -4.50 33.31
C TYR A 32 21.56 -3.03 33.00
N ASP A 33 20.88 -2.10 33.66
CA ASP A 33 21.03 -0.66 33.48
C ASP A 33 22.39 -0.16 33.99
N GLU A 34 22.96 -0.85 34.99
CA GLU A 34 24.30 -0.55 35.58
C GLU A 34 25.45 -0.99 34.66
N GLU A 35 25.30 -2.12 33.95
CA GLU A 35 26.36 -2.68 33.08
C GLU A 35 26.50 -1.98 31.72
N SER A 36 25.48 -1.28 31.22
CA SER A 36 25.43 -0.88 29.82
C SER A 36 25.53 0.63 29.56
N GLY A 37 25.36 1.50 30.55
CA GLY A 37 25.62 2.94 30.46
C GLY A 37 24.84 3.75 29.41
N ASN A 38 23.80 3.18 28.81
CA ASN A 38 23.04 3.77 27.69
C ASN A 38 21.57 3.85 28.01
N VAL A 39 21.18 4.67 28.94
CA VAL A 39 19.77 4.97 29.24
C VAL A 39 19.51 6.42 28.83
N ASP A 40 18.39 6.67 28.13
CA ASP A 40 17.89 8.04 28.02
C ASP A 40 17.28 8.48 29.37
N ASP A 41 17.05 9.77 29.53
CA ASP A 41 16.53 10.36 30.76
C ASP A 41 15.10 9.86 31.14
N GLU A 42 14.45 9.05 30.30
CA GLU A 42 13.13 8.47 30.50
C GLU A 42 13.12 6.93 30.59
N GLY A 43 14.32 6.29 30.55
CA GLY A 43 14.49 4.84 30.73
C GLY A 43 14.21 3.98 29.49
N GLY A 44 14.15 4.58 28.30
CA GLY A 44 14.05 3.91 27.03
C GLY A 44 15.43 3.72 26.39
N ARG A 45 15.70 2.52 25.83
CA ARG A 45 17.01 2.19 25.27
C ARG A 45 16.94 2.10 23.75
N LEU A 46 17.68 2.97 23.10
CA LEU A 46 17.99 2.90 21.66
C LEU A 46 19.41 2.35 21.49
N VAL A 47 19.54 1.18 20.91
CA VAL A 47 20.84 0.57 20.61
C VAL A 47 20.94 0.26 19.13
N SER A 48 22.01 0.73 18.49
CA SER A 48 22.37 0.30 17.14
C SER A 48 22.52 -1.22 17.10
N ASN A 49 21.95 -1.86 16.08
CA ASN A 49 22.06 -3.29 15.83
C ASN A 49 23.03 -3.53 14.67
N PRO A 50 24.36 -3.57 14.91
CA PRO A 50 25.34 -3.76 13.85
C PRO A 50 25.29 -5.18 13.29
N ASP A 51 25.65 -5.38 12.03
CA ASP A 51 25.73 -6.68 11.34
C ASP A 51 26.64 -7.68 12.04
N SER A 52 27.61 -7.19 12.84
CA SER A 52 28.49 -8.02 13.65
C SER A 52 27.82 -8.61 14.90
N ASN A 53 26.57 -8.20 15.21
CA ASN A 53 25.82 -8.76 16.32
C ASN A 53 25.37 -10.19 15.96
N GLY A 54 25.80 -11.21 16.71
CA GLY A 54 25.38 -12.60 16.52
C GLY A 54 23.87 -12.84 16.72
N ARG A 55 23.10 -11.82 17.16
CA ARG A 55 21.65 -11.82 17.35
C ARG A 55 20.94 -10.83 16.43
N TYR A 56 21.58 -10.38 15.39
CA TYR A 56 21.13 -9.32 14.49
C TYR A 56 19.63 -9.40 14.09
N HIS A 57 19.23 -10.51 13.50
CA HIS A 57 17.82 -10.74 13.14
C HIS A 57 16.94 -11.05 14.37
N SER A 58 17.46 -11.75 15.37
CA SER A 58 16.70 -12.12 16.57
C SER A 58 16.30 -10.90 17.40
N ASP A 59 17.16 -9.91 17.54
CA ASP A 59 16.87 -8.69 18.28
C ASP A 59 15.77 -7.88 17.56
N TRP A 60 15.83 -7.80 16.23
CA TRP A 60 14.77 -7.18 15.44
C TRP A 60 13.43 -7.92 15.56
N LEU A 61 13.45 -9.26 15.47
CA LEU A 61 12.27 -10.09 15.65
C LEU A 61 11.66 -9.93 17.06
N SER A 62 12.50 -9.86 18.10
CA SER A 62 12.08 -9.65 19.48
C SER A 62 11.38 -8.32 19.67
N MET A 63 11.83 -7.26 18.97
CA MET A 63 11.19 -5.97 18.93
C MET A 63 9.83 -6.01 18.19
N MET A 64 9.78 -6.69 17.06
CA MET A 64 8.59 -6.65 16.18
C MET A 64 7.45 -7.56 16.67
N TYR A 65 7.77 -8.74 17.18
CA TYR A 65 6.79 -9.77 17.53
C TYR A 65 5.71 -9.31 18.52
N PRO A 66 6.06 -8.74 19.71
CA PRO A 66 5.06 -8.29 20.66
C PRO A 66 4.20 -7.15 20.11
N ARG A 67 4.80 -6.24 19.32
CA ARG A 67 4.09 -5.12 18.70
C ARG A 67 3.06 -5.58 17.68
N LEU A 68 3.41 -6.52 16.82
CA LEU A 68 2.49 -7.11 15.84
C LEU A 68 1.37 -7.90 16.52
N LYS A 69 1.65 -8.60 17.62
CA LYS A 69 0.65 -9.32 18.41
C LYS A 69 -0.38 -8.37 19.04
N LEU A 70 0.08 -7.23 19.56
CA LEU A 70 -0.80 -6.17 20.05
C LEU A 70 -1.60 -5.53 18.90
N ALA A 71 -0.94 -5.24 17.77
CA ALA A 71 -1.56 -4.67 16.60
C ALA A 71 -2.76 -5.51 16.11
N ARG A 72 -2.57 -6.83 16.01
CA ARG A 72 -3.65 -7.76 15.65
C ARG A 72 -4.88 -7.63 16.54
N ASN A 73 -4.68 -7.44 17.87
CA ASN A 73 -5.78 -7.28 18.83
C ASN A 73 -6.50 -5.93 18.70
N LEU A 74 -5.83 -4.89 18.21
CA LEU A 74 -6.40 -3.57 17.99
C LEU A 74 -7.26 -3.51 16.74
N LEU A 75 -6.97 -4.33 15.72
CA LEU A 75 -7.71 -4.36 14.46
C LEU A 75 -9.17 -4.80 14.64
N LYS A 76 -10.07 -4.20 13.86
CA LYS A 76 -11.44 -4.70 13.61
C LYS A 76 -11.36 -6.09 12.96
N ASP A 77 -12.44 -6.84 12.95
CA ASP A 77 -12.49 -8.16 12.31
C ASP A 77 -12.24 -8.10 10.80
N ASP A 78 -12.69 -7.04 10.14
CA ASP A 78 -12.40 -6.70 8.74
C ASP A 78 -11.14 -5.82 8.59
N GLY A 79 -10.35 -5.67 9.64
CA GLY A 79 -9.18 -4.83 9.67
C GLY A 79 -7.98 -5.41 8.89
N VAL A 80 -7.09 -4.52 8.48
CA VAL A 80 -5.91 -4.82 7.67
C VAL A 80 -4.67 -4.13 8.22
N ILE A 81 -3.51 -4.77 8.10
CA ILE A 81 -2.22 -4.18 8.40
C ILE A 81 -1.33 -4.20 7.16
N PHE A 82 -0.67 -3.08 6.89
CA PHE A 82 0.37 -2.91 5.89
C PHE A 82 1.69 -2.62 6.59
N ILE A 83 2.75 -3.34 6.24
CA ILE A 83 4.06 -3.24 6.87
C ILE A 83 5.11 -3.08 5.79
N SER A 84 5.69 -1.89 5.70
CA SER A 84 6.78 -1.60 4.78
C SER A 84 8.08 -2.21 5.29
N ILE A 85 8.88 -2.78 4.39
CA ILE A 85 10.15 -3.43 4.70
C ILE A 85 10.99 -3.58 3.42
N ASP A 86 12.30 -3.69 3.54
CA ASP A 86 13.20 -4.04 2.44
C ASP A 86 13.63 -5.51 2.45
N ASP A 87 14.59 -5.85 1.58
CA ASP A 87 15.09 -7.20 1.40
C ASP A 87 15.82 -7.78 2.64
N ASN A 88 16.27 -6.91 3.59
CA ASN A 88 16.99 -7.37 4.77
C ASN A 88 16.10 -8.22 5.69
N GLU A 89 14.86 -7.80 5.93
CA GLU A 89 13.98 -8.46 6.92
C GLU A 89 12.64 -8.93 6.36
N VAL A 90 12.34 -8.76 5.07
CA VAL A 90 11.06 -9.17 4.48
C VAL A 90 10.74 -10.65 4.72
N HIS A 91 11.73 -11.51 4.66
CA HIS A 91 11.58 -12.95 4.86
C HIS A 91 11.28 -13.32 6.32
N ASN A 92 11.88 -12.63 7.28
CA ASN A 92 11.63 -12.81 8.71
C ASN A 92 10.28 -12.20 9.10
N LEU A 93 9.96 -10.99 8.58
CA LEU A 93 8.66 -10.36 8.77
C LEU A 93 7.52 -11.24 8.24
N ARG A 94 7.71 -11.88 7.08
CA ARG A 94 6.73 -12.82 6.53
C ARG A 94 6.47 -13.98 7.49
N LYS A 95 7.50 -14.58 8.06
CA LYS A 95 7.37 -15.71 9.01
C LYS A 95 6.60 -15.33 10.28
N ILE A 96 6.98 -14.21 10.92
CA ILE A 96 6.26 -13.78 12.14
C ILE A 96 4.86 -13.28 11.83
N GLY A 97 4.65 -12.68 10.66
CA GLY A 97 3.32 -12.31 10.19
C GLY A 97 2.41 -13.52 10.00
N ASP A 98 2.91 -14.58 9.36
CA ASP A 98 2.18 -15.83 9.18
C ASP A 98 1.86 -16.50 10.54
N GLU A 99 2.76 -16.44 11.52
CA GLU A 99 2.53 -16.97 12.87
C GLU A 99 1.47 -16.16 13.63
N ILE A 100 1.53 -14.83 13.57
CA ILE A 100 0.65 -13.96 14.36
C ILE A 100 -0.74 -13.83 13.73
N PHE A 101 -0.82 -13.59 12.41
CA PHE A 101 -2.09 -13.35 11.71
C PHE A 101 -2.69 -14.63 11.10
N GLY A 102 -1.87 -15.65 10.87
CA GLY A 102 -2.21 -16.85 10.13
C GLY A 102 -1.79 -16.74 8.66
N GLU A 103 -1.19 -17.80 8.11
CA GLU A 103 -0.73 -17.87 6.71
C GLU A 103 -1.87 -17.54 5.71
N SER A 104 -3.08 -18.05 5.95
CA SER A 104 -4.27 -17.78 5.12
C SER A 104 -4.74 -16.32 5.20
N SER A 105 -4.27 -15.53 6.14
CA SER A 105 -4.56 -14.12 6.31
C SER A 105 -3.65 -13.20 5.50
N PHE A 106 -2.58 -13.74 4.93
CA PHE A 106 -1.73 -13.00 4.02
C PHE A 106 -2.48 -12.65 2.74
N LEU A 107 -2.54 -11.36 2.41
CA LEU A 107 -3.22 -10.87 1.21
C LEU A 107 -2.27 -10.71 0.04
N ALA A 108 -1.18 -9.98 0.26
CA ALA A 108 -0.22 -9.67 -0.80
C ALA A 108 1.10 -9.15 -0.24
N ASN A 109 2.14 -9.23 -1.05
CA ASN A 109 3.29 -8.34 -1.01
C ASN A 109 3.08 -7.27 -2.08
N PHE A 110 2.86 -6.03 -1.68
CA PHE A 110 2.87 -4.88 -2.58
C PHE A 110 4.32 -4.45 -2.78
N VAL A 111 4.74 -4.41 -4.04
CA VAL A 111 6.11 -4.04 -4.42
C VAL A 111 6.09 -2.60 -4.89
N TRP A 112 6.68 -1.72 -4.09
CA TRP A 112 6.79 -0.30 -4.41
C TRP A 112 8.12 0.02 -5.09
N LYS A 113 8.06 0.74 -6.21
CA LYS A 113 9.23 1.25 -6.92
C LYS A 113 9.71 2.53 -6.26
N LYS A 114 10.70 2.42 -5.38
CA LYS A 114 11.26 3.55 -4.60
C LYS A 114 12.20 4.45 -5.39
N LYS A 115 12.85 3.94 -6.44
CA LYS A 115 13.82 4.68 -7.26
C LYS A 115 13.62 4.41 -8.74
N GLY A 116 13.77 5.46 -9.56
CA GLY A 116 13.72 5.36 -11.02
C GLY A 116 15.05 5.02 -11.68
N THR A 117 16.18 5.26 -10.98
CA THR A 117 17.54 5.12 -11.51
C THR A 117 18.29 3.99 -10.84
N THR A 118 19.29 3.45 -11.52
CA THR A 118 20.23 2.45 -10.99
C THR A 118 21.43 3.13 -10.34
N SER A 119 22.10 2.41 -9.44
CA SER A 119 23.32 2.88 -8.79
C SER A 119 24.48 2.95 -9.80
N ASN A 120 25.26 4.02 -9.76
CA ASN A 120 26.50 4.17 -10.52
C ASN A 120 27.75 3.85 -9.66
N VAL A 121 27.57 3.28 -8.48
CA VAL A 121 28.68 2.95 -7.57
C VAL A 121 29.42 1.72 -8.07
N LYS A 122 30.73 1.86 -8.23
CA LYS A 122 31.61 0.75 -8.68
C LYS A 122 31.54 -0.41 -7.67
N GLY A 123 31.32 -1.62 -8.15
CA GLY A 123 31.23 -2.84 -7.34
C GLY A 123 29.80 -3.18 -6.88
N VAL A 124 28.80 -2.35 -7.19
CA VAL A 124 27.38 -2.68 -6.98
C VAL A 124 26.88 -3.43 -8.21
N GLU A 125 26.62 -4.72 -8.06
CA GLU A 125 26.15 -5.58 -9.17
C GLU A 125 24.66 -5.43 -9.44
N VAL A 126 23.84 -5.24 -8.37
CA VAL A 126 22.37 -5.08 -8.47
C VAL A 126 21.94 -3.85 -7.68
N SER A 127 21.16 -3.00 -8.31
CA SER A 127 20.58 -1.82 -7.66
C SER A 127 19.20 -2.15 -7.11
N SER A 128 19.00 -2.12 -5.81
CA SER A 128 17.69 -2.25 -5.19
C SER A 128 16.83 -1.04 -5.52
N GLN A 129 15.82 -1.23 -6.37
CA GLN A 129 14.90 -0.18 -6.81
C GLN A 129 13.53 -0.28 -6.15
N THR A 130 13.29 -1.32 -5.35
CA THR A 130 11.98 -1.61 -4.77
C THR A 130 12.08 -1.85 -3.27
N ASP A 131 10.96 -1.57 -2.58
CA ASP A 131 10.68 -2.07 -1.24
C ASP A 131 9.39 -2.88 -1.26
N SER A 132 9.23 -3.72 -0.26
CA SER A 132 8.05 -4.54 -0.02
C SER A 132 7.11 -3.88 0.99
N THR A 133 5.79 -4.06 0.80
CA THR A 133 4.79 -3.77 1.83
C THR A 133 3.95 -5.02 2.01
N LEU A 134 4.19 -5.76 3.09
CA LEU A 134 3.41 -6.96 3.41
C LEU A 134 2.05 -6.58 3.95
N CYS A 135 1.01 -7.25 3.43
CA CYS A 135 -0.37 -6.99 3.79
C CYS A 135 -1.02 -8.23 4.40
N TYR A 136 -1.54 -8.08 5.62
CA TYR A 136 -2.31 -9.11 6.33
C TYR A 136 -3.68 -8.60 6.73
N LYS A 137 -4.70 -9.45 6.63
CA LYS A 137 -6.02 -9.21 7.21
C LYS A 137 -6.15 -9.89 8.58
N LYS A 138 -7.02 -9.38 9.43
CA LYS A 138 -7.25 -9.99 10.75
C LYS A 138 -8.04 -11.29 10.66
N GLN A 139 -9.08 -11.32 9.85
CA GLN A 139 -9.95 -12.49 9.64
C GLN A 139 -10.17 -12.78 8.16
N GLN A 140 -10.78 -13.94 7.86
CA GLN A 140 -11.05 -14.39 6.49
C GLN A 140 -12.28 -13.69 5.86
N VAL A 141 -12.27 -12.35 5.88
CA VAL A 141 -13.30 -11.49 5.27
C VAL A 141 -12.66 -10.53 4.27
N ASN A 142 -13.47 -9.87 3.46
CA ASN A 142 -12.97 -8.82 2.57
C ASN A 142 -12.51 -7.61 3.38
N SER A 143 -11.24 -7.30 3.33
CA SER A 143 -10.61 -6.28 4.18
C SER A 143 -10.05 -5.11 3.39
N ILE A 144 -9.88 -5.25 2.06
CA ILE A 144 -9.44 -4.18 1.17
C ILE A 144 -10.46 -3.93 0.06
N ASN A 145 -10.53 -2.68 -0.38
CA ASN A 145 -11.43 -2.24 -1.43
C ASN A 145 -10.93 -2.72 -2.79
N GLN A 146 -11.85 -3.15 -3.64
CA GLN A 146 -11.53 -3.45 -5.03
C GLN A 146 -11.25 -2.17 -5.81
N ARG A 147 -10.45 -2.27 -6.86
CA ARG A 147 -10.24 -1.18 -7.79
C ARG A 147 -11.49 -0.94 -8.61
N VAL A 148 -12.01 0.27 -8.57
CA VAL A 148 -13.09 0.71 -9.46
C VAL A 148 -12.48 1.09 -10.81
N VAL A 149 -13.00 0.50 -11.87
CA VAL A 149 -12.70 0.89 -13.26
C VAL A 149 -13.92 1.66 -13.76
N SER A 150 -13.83 2.99 -13.74
CA SER A 150 -14.93 3.86 -14.16
C SER A 150 -15.31 3.58 -15.60
N LYS A 151 -16.62 3.58 -15.86
CA LYS A 151 -17.16 3.53 -17.22
C LYS A 151 -16.68 4.70 -18.08
N ASP A 152 -16.45 5.86 -17.48
CA ASP A 152 -16.04 7.09 -18.17
C ASP A 152 -14.62 7.03 -18.75
N THR A 153 -13.79 6.06 -18.29
CA THR A 153 -12.46 5.80 -18.86
C THR A 153 -12.50 4.99 -20.16
N ARG A 154 -13.68 4.52 -20.59
CA ARG A 154 -13.84 3.65 -21.77
C ARG A 154 -14.16 4.49 -23.00
N SER A 155 -13.36 4.33 -24.05
CA SER A 155 -13.58 5.00 -25.32
C SER A 155 -14.68 4.30 -26.14
N HIS A 156 -15.67 5.06 -26.61
CA HIS A 156 -16.75 4.64 -27.51
C HIS A 156 -16.51 5.28 -28.88
N SER A 157 -15.62 4.64 -29.68
CA SER A 157 -15.11 5.19 -30.93
C SER A 157 -16.07 5.02 -32.13
N TYR A 158 -17.22 4.38 -31.93
CA TYR A 158 -18.23 4.13 -32.97
C TYR A 158 -19.56 4.73 -32.54
N SER A 159 -20.41 5.04 -33.53
CA SER A 159 -21.79 5.50 -33.29
C SER A 159 -22.74 4.98 -34.34
N ASP A 160 -24.01 4.79 -33.99
CA ASP A 160 -25.12 4.53 -34.87
C ASP A 160 -26.37 5.26 -34.35
N GLU A 161 -27.55 4.92 -34.87
CA GLU A 161 -28.82 5.57 -34.49
C GLU A 161 -29.19 5.38 -33.01
N GLU A 162 -28.69 4.30 -32.36
CA GLU A 162 -28.93 4.03 -30.94
C GLU A 162 -27.96 4.84 -30.03
N GLY A 163 -26.78 5.23 -30.54
CA GLY A 163 -25.81 6.01 -29.77
C GLY A 163 -24.32 5.61 -29.97
N ALA A 164 -23.48 6.17 -29.14
CA ALA A 164 -22.04 5.84 -29.15
C ALA A 164 -21.77 4.46 -28.51
N TYR A 165 -20.95 3.66 -29.16
CA TYR A 165 -20.60 2.31 -28.70
C TYR A 165 -19.13 1.96 -28.90
N ARG A 166 -18.69 0.93 -28.23
CA ARG A 166 -17.41 0.22 -28.46
C ARG A 166 -17.63 -1.21 -28.90
N LEU A 167 -16.64 -1.80 -29.54
CA LEU A 167 -16.67 -3.18 -30.01
C LEU A 167 -15.87 -4.08 -29.09
N VAL A 168 -16.48 -5.16 -28.59
CA VAL A 168 -15.86 -6.12 -27.68
C VAL A 168 -15.81 -7.49 -28.35
N ILE A 169 -14.65 -8.15 -28.27
CA ILE A 169 -14.48 -9.53 -28.72
C ILE A 169 -15.14 -10.46 -27.71
N ILE A 170 -16.07 -11.30 -28.17
CA ILE A 170 -16.83 -12.23 -27.34
C ILE A 170 -16.28 -13.66 -27.40
N GLU A 171 -15.20 -13.91 -28.14
CA GLU A 171 -14.49 -15.18 -28.14
C GLU A 171 -13.46 -15.26 -27.03
N LYS A 172 -13.37 -16.40 -26.35
CA LYS A 172 -12.28 -16.74 -25.45
C LYS A 172 -11.78 -18.17 -25.67
N LYS A 173 -10.58 -18.48 -25.18
CA LYS A 173 -10.06 -19.85 -25.23
C LYS A 173 -11.01 -20.82 -24.55
N ASP A 174 -11.25 -21.94 -25.18
CA ASP A 174 -11.97 -23.08 -24.59
C ASP A 174 -10.92 -23.95 -23.89
N SER A 175 -10.47 -23.46 -22.70
CA SER A 175 -9.43 -24.10 -21.89
C SER A 175 -9.98 -24.44 -20.51
N GLY A 176 -9.58 -25.55 -19.95
CA GLY A 176 -9.98 -26.05 -18.64
C GLY A 176 -10.56 -27.47 -18.73
N SER A 177 -10.81 -28.08 -17.57
CA SER A 177 -11.26 -29.47 -17.43
C SER A 177 -12.65 -29.74 -18.03
N TYR A 178 -13.38 -28.73 -18.47
CA TYR A 178 -14.72 -28.82 -19.01
C TYR A 178 -14.83 -28.00 -20.30
N SER A 179 -14.88 -28.70 -21.46
CA SER A 179 -15.34 -28.09 -22.70
C SER A 179 -16.80 -27.69 -22.55
N ARG A 180 -17.15 -26.46 -22.91
CA ARG A 180 -18.51 -25.94 -22.87
C ARG A 180 -19.11 -25.93 -24.26
N GLU A 181 -19.52 -27.11 -24.76
CA GLU A 181 -20.12 -27.28 -26.08
C GLU A 181 -21.37 -26.39 -26.29
N THR A 182 -22.12 -26.13 -25.18
CA THR A 182 -23.26 -25.21 -25.20
C THR A 182 -22.91 -23.76 -25.50
N MET A 183 -21.60 -23.40 -25.55
CA MET A 183 -21.10 -22.07 -25.90
C MET A 183 -20.47 -22.02 -27.31
N LYS A 184 -20.75 -23.04 -28.16
CA LYS A 184 -20.24 -23.18 -29.53
C LYS A 184 -21.38 -23.28 -30.56
N PHE A 185 -22.20 -22.25 -30.60
CA PHE A 185 -23.33 -22.12 -31.54
C PHE A 185 -23.00 -21.02 -32.58
N ALA A 186 -23.88 -20.89 -33.62
CA ALA A 186 -23.69 -19.88 -34.64
C ALA A 186 -24.25 -18.50 -34.20
N ILE A 187 -23.51 -17.43 -34.43
CA ILE A 187 -23.91 -16.01 -34.36
C ILE A 187 -23.64 -15.38 -35.73
N LEU A 188 -24.63 -14.76 -36.35
CA LEU A 188 -24.56 -14.25 -37.74
C LEU A 188 -24.04 -15.32 -38.72
N GLY A 189 -24.38 -16.60 -38.50
CA GLY A 189 -23.91 -17.70 -39.32
C GLY A 189 -22.50 -18.20 -39.06
N HIS A 190 -21.76 -17.60 -38.11
CA HIS A 190 -20.38 -17.96 -37.79
C HIS A 190 -20.28 -18.66 -36.42
N THR A 191 -19.55 -19.75 -36.35
CA THR A 191 -19.21 -20.43 -35.09
C THR A 191 -17.89 -19.94 -34.53
N PRO A 192 -17.60 -20.13 -33.22
CA PRO A 192 -16.31 -19.76 -32.67
C PRO A 192 -15.16 -20.44 -33.40
N ARG A 193 -14.03 -19.77 -33.52
CA ARG A 193 -12.82 -20.34 -34.15
C ARG A 193 -12.32 -21.56 -33.39
N LYS A 194 -11.58 -22.43 -34.06
CA LYS A 194 -11.02 -23.65 -33.47
C LYS A 194 -10.34 -23.38 -32.11
N GLY A 195 -10.71 -24.12 -31.07
CA GLY A 195 -10.19 -23.95 -29.71
C GLY A 195 -10.73 -22.72 -28.98
N LYS A 196 -11.82 -22.12 -29.49
CA LYS A 196 -12.52 -20.99 -28.87
C LYS A 196 -13.96 -21.36 -28.56
N ARG A 197 -14.58 -20.56 -27.69
CA ARG A 197 -16.02 -20.55 -27.39
C ARG A 197 -16.51 -19.14 -27.18
N TRP A 198 -17.83 -18.93 -27.23
CA TRP A 198 -18.39 -17.62 -26.87
C TRP A 198 -18.33 -17.38 -25.36
N GLN A 199 -18.37 -16.11 -24.97
CA GLN A 199 -18.45 -15.67 -23.56
C GLN A 199 -19.90 -15.57 -23.08
N ILE A 200 -20.85 -15.58 -24.00
CA ILE A 200 -22.30 -15.44 -23.75
C ILE A 200 -23.04 -16.72 -24.16
N GLY A 201 -24.17 -16.99 -23.51
CA GLY A 201 -25.02 -18.12 -23.84
C GLY A 201 -25.86 -17.90 -25.07
N GLU A 202 -26.38 -19.00 -25.68
CA GLU A 202 -27.13 -18.98 -26.93
C GLU A 202 -28.40 -18.13 -26.83
N LYS A 203 -29.13 -18.21 -25.73
CA LYS A 203 -30.37 -17.40 -25.53
C LYS A 203 -30.05 -15.90 -25.59
N THR A 204 -29.07 -15.46 -24.82
CA THR A 204 -28.62 -14.07 -24.82
C THR A 204 -28.10 -13.62 -26.19
N ALA A 205 -27.38 -14.50 -26.88
CA ALA A 205 -26.87 -14.21 -28.23
C ALA A 205 -28.03 -13.98 -29.21
N LYS A 206 -29.05 -14.81 -29.22
CA LYS A 206 -30.23 -14.66 -30.08
C LYS A 206 -31.01 -13.36 -29.80
N GLU A 207 -31.08 -12.94 -28.52
CA GLU A 207 -31.71 -11.66 -28.15
C GLU A 207 -30.89 -10.47 -28.65
N LEU A 208 -29.57 -10.53 -28.53
CA LEU A 208 -28.66 -9.47 -29.00
C LEU A 208 -28.61 -9.42 -30.54
N GLU A 209 -28.68 -10.57 -31.22
CA GLU A 209 -28.71 -10.66 -32.69
C GLU A 209 -29.96 -9.96 -33.25
N LYS A 210 -31.13 -10.18 -32.65
CA LYS A 210 -32.39 -9.46 -33.00
C LYS A 210 -32.30 -7.95 -32.84
N LYS A 211 -31.43 -7.47 -31.95
CA LYS A 211 -31.15 -6.05 -31.71
C LYS A 211 -29.99 -5.52 -32.52
N ASN A 212 -29.53 -6.24 -33.56
CA ASN A 212 -28.38 -5.85 -34.40
C ASN A 212 -27.11 -5.48 -33.60
N ARG A 213 -26.86 -6.19 -32.49
CA ARG A 213 -25.74 -5.89 -31.59
C ARG A 213 -24.42 -6.51 -32.02
N PHE A 214 -24.39 -7.40 -32.99
CA PHE A 214 -23.18 -8.06 -33.47
C PHE A 214 -22.67 -7.47 -34.77
N ILE A 215 -21.37 -7.43 -34.91
CA ILE A 215 -20.65 -7.09 -36.14
C ILE A 215 -19.61 -8.17 -36.42
N TYR A 216 -19.61 -8.66 -37.67
CA TYR A 216 -18.54 -9.50 -38.16
C TYR A 216 -17.53 -8.62 -38.94
N ASP A 217 -16.27 -8.60 -38.51
CA ASP A 217 -15.23 -7.75 -39.09
C ASP A 217 -14.39 -8.45 -40.19
N GLY A 218 -14.86 -9.63 -40.66
CA GLY A 218 -14.13 -10.48 -41.62
C GLY A 218 -13.31 -11.59 -40.95
N GLU A 219 -13.06 -11.51 -39.64
CA GLU A 219 -12.33 -12.49 -38.86
C GLU A 219 -13.07 -12.94 -37.59
N LYS A 220 -13.70 -12.01 -36.90
CA LYS A 220 -14.28 -12.23 -35.57
C LYS A 220 -15.65 -11.59 -35.43
N ILE A 221 -16.50 -12.23 -34.62
CA ILE A 221 -17.74 -11.60 -34.15
C ILE A 221 -17.39 -10.68 -32.96
N LYS A 222 -17.84 -9.44 -33.06
CA LYS A 222 -17.72 -8.41 -32.00
C LYS A 222 -19.11 -7.98 -31.56
N LEU A 223 -19.25 -7.66 -30.26
CA LEU A 223 -20.46 -7.16 -29.67
C LEU A 223 -20.37 -5.64 -29.50
N LYS A 224 -21.40 -4.92 -29.91
CA LYS A 224 -21.59 -3.50 -29.59
C LYS A 224 -21.97 -3.34 -28.13
N ILE A 225 -21.21 -2.57 -27.37
CA ILE A 225 -21.55 -2.12 -26.03
C ILE A 225 -21.75 -0.62 -26.08
N TYR A 226 -22.97 -0.16 -25.82
CA TYR A 226 -23.28 1.27 -25.85
C TYR A 226 -22.86 1.97 -24.56
N SER A 227 -22.52 3.26 -24.66
CA SER A 227 -22.06 4.05 -23.53
C SER A 227 -23.09 4.14 -22.40
N PHE A 228 -24.38 4.18 -22.75
CA PHE A 228 -25.47 4.23 -21.77
C PHE A 228 -25.75 2.90 -21.04
N GLU A 229 -25.19 1.79 -21.53
CA GLU A 229 -25.31 0.45 -20.89
C GLU A 229 -24.11 0.13 -19.98
N GLU A 230 -23.08 0.96 -20.04
CA GLU A 230 -21.87 0.73 -19.26
C GLU A 230 -22.09 1.09 -17.80
N GLU A 231 -21.57 0.24 -16.94
CA GLU A 231 -21.48 0.46 -15.51
C GLU A 231 -20.01 0.39 -15.08
N ASP A 232 -19.71 0.98 -13.94
CA ASP A 232 -18.42 0.79 -13.32
C ASP A 232 -18.15 -0.69 -13.05
N THR A 233 -16.93 -1.12 -13.29
CA THR A 233 -16.53 -2.50 -13.02
C THR A 233 -15.50 -2.55 -11.90
N TYR A 234 -15.44 -3.68 -11.22
CA TYR A 234 -14.54 -3.88 -10.11
C TYR A 234 -13.49 -4.92 -10.47
N SER A 235 -12.26 -4.67 -10.07
CA SER A 235 -11.14 -5.60 -10.25
C SER A 235 -10.30 -5.71 -8.98
N ALA A 236 -9.48 -6.75 -8.91
CA ALA A 236 -8.50 -6.86 -7.83
C ALA A 236 -7.48 -5.71 -7.90
N GLN A 237 -6.93 -5.32 -6.77
CA GLN A 237 -5.83 -4.35 -6.70
C GLN A 237 -4.56 -4.95 -7.29
N PRO A 238 -3.80 -4.19 -8.09
CA PRO A 238 -2.46 -4.61 -8.48
C PRO A 238 -1.53 -4.55 -7.27
N ASN A 239 -0.58 -5.47 -7.21
CA ASN A 239 0.43 -5.45 -6.16
C ASN A 239 1.75 -4.78 -6.60
N LEU A 240 1.87 -4.33 -7.84
CA LEU A 240 2.98 -3.51 -8.32
C LEU A 240 2.60 -2.03 -8.21
N LEU A 241 3.35 -1.28 -7.42
CA LEU A 241 3.14 0.14 -7.13
C LEU A 241 4.31 0.95 -7.73
N ASP A 242 4.29 1.15 -9.04
CA ASP A 242 5.36 1.80 -9.82
C ASP A 242 5.14 3.30 -10.08
N SER A 243 3.93 3.81 -9.78
CA SER A 243 3.51 5.19 -10.02
C SER A 243 3.07 5.94 -8.74
N HIS A 244 3.53 5.49 -7.57
CA HIS A 244 3.09 6.02 -6.27
C HIS A 244 4.21 6.81 -5.55
N GLY A 245 4.86 7.72 -6.29
CA GLY A 245 5.97 8.52 -5.77
C GLY A 245 7.26 7.70 -5.59
N THR A 246 8.35 8.41 -5.31
CA THR A 246 9.67 7.85 -5.04
C THR A 246 10.24 8.42 -3.74
N THR A 247 11.34 7.87 -3.25
CA THR A 247 12.05 8.42 -2.08
C THR A 247 12.43 9.90 -2.32
N ASP A 248 12.87 10.24 -3.54
CA ASP A 248 13.27 11.60 -3.88
C ASP A 248 12.09 12.57 -3.89
N THR A 249 10.93 12.17 -4.43
CA THR A 249 9.71 13.01 -4.40
C THR A 249 9.22 13.22 -2.97
N ALA A 250 9.31 12.20 -2.13
CA ALA A 250 8.94 12.29 -0.72
C ALA A 250 9.87 13.22 0.05
N ALA A 251 11.18 13.10 -0.15
CA ALA A 251 12.16 14.00 0.47
C ALA A 251 11.96 15.45 0.02
N LYS A 252 11.69 15.69 -1.27
CA LYS A 252 11.39 17.03 -1.79
C LYS A 252 10.15 17.62 -1.12
N LEU A 253 9.06 16.87 -1.04
CA LEU A 253 7.82 17.32 -0.38
C LEU A 253 8.07 17.69 1.08
N VAL A 254 8.73 16.81 1.85
CA VAL A 254 8.93 17.04 3.29
C VAL A 254 9.95 18.14 3.51
N ASN A 255 11.17 17.97 3.02
CA ASN A 255 12.28 18.83 3.38
C ASN A 255 12.16 20.22 2.74
N ASN A 256 11.85 20.30 1.45
CA ASN A 256 11.87 21.55 0.72
C ASN A 256 10.52 22.28 0.74
N GLU A 257 9.41 21.57 0.44
CA GLU A 257 8.11 22.22 0.26
C GLU A 257 7.41 22.50 1.59
N LEU A 258 7.45 21.54 2.55
CA LEU A 258 6.79 21.74 3.85
C LEU A 258 7.67 22.47 4.86
N PHE A 259 8.94 22.13 4.94
CA PHE A 259 9.83 22.69 5.98
C PHE A 259 10.76 23.79 5.47
N GLY A 260 11.12 23.79 4.18
CA GLY A 260 12.11 24.71 3.62
C GLY A 260 13.54 24.43 4.12
N ILE A 261 13.81 23.23 4.63
CA ILE A 261 15.08 22.82 5.22
C ILE A 261 15.57 21.57 4.50
N SER A 262 16.66 21.67 3.77
CA SER A 262 17.27 20.52 3.08
C SER A 262 17.76 19.49 4.11
N GLU A 263 17.56 18.21 3.81
CA GLU A 263 18.04 17.10 4.66
C GLU A 263 17.52 17.10 6.11
N LEU A 264 16.32 17.66 6.33
CA LEU A 264 15.69 17.66 7.65
C LEU A 264 15.32 16.25 8.13
N PHE A 265 14.80 15.43 7.23
CA PHE A 265 14.35 14.06 7.51
C PHE A 265 14.79 13.12 6.40
N ASP A 266 15.41 12.01 6.80
CA ASP A 266 15.90 11.00 5.88
C ASP A 266 14.81 10.04 5.44
N ASN A 267 14.76 9.73 4.14
CA ASN A 267 13.92 8.69 3.54
C ASN A 267 12.44 8.67 3.97
N PRO A 268 11.73 9.81 3.96
CA PRO A 268 10.29 9.78 4.23
C PRO A 268 9.57 8.94 3.17
N LYS A 269 8.45 8.28 3.56
CA LYS A 269 7.61 7.58 2.58
C LYS A 269 6.84 8.58 1.73
N PRO A 270 6.61 8.28 0.43
CA PRO A 270 5.80 9.14 -0.43
C PRO A 270 4.36 9.24 0.06
N LEU A 271 3.80 10.44 -0.08
CA LEU A 271 2.42 10.72 0.26
C LEU A 271 1.47 9.84 -0.55
N GLU A 272 1.71 9.74 -1.85
CA GLU A 272 0.90 8.99 -2.82
C GLU A 272 0.85 7.49 -2.51
N LEU A 273 1.96 6.92 -2.05
CA LEU A 273 2.00 5.52 -1.61
C LEU A 273 1.08 5.28 -0.42
N VAL A 274 1.20 6.11 0.61
CA VAL A 274 0.43 5.95 1.85
C VAL A 274 -1.04 6.28 1.60
N GLN A 275 -1.36 7.31 0.79
CA GLN A 275 -2.72 7.60 0.35
C GLN A 275 -3.36 6.41 -0.37
N HIS A 276 -2.63 5.78 -1.30
CA HIS A 276 -3.13 4.59 -2.00
C HIS A 276 -3.46 3.45 -1.02
N LEU A 277 -2.55 3.13 -0.10
CA LEU A 277 -2.78 2.08 0.90
C LEU A 277 -3.97 2.39 1.82
N ILE A 278 -4.13 3.66 2.25
CA ILE A 278 -5.29 4.09 3.04
C ILE A 278 -6.57 3.96 2.23
N ASN A 279 -6.58 4.39 0.99
CA ASN A 279 -7.76 4.34 0.13
C ASN A 279 -8.24 2.90 -0.12
N ILE A 280 -7.31 1.96 -0.31
CA ILE A 280 -7.67 0.55 -0.47
C ILE A 280 -8.01 -0.15 0.85
N GLY A 281 -7.46 0.30 1.97
CA GLY A 281 -7.61 -0.34 3.29
C GLY A 281 -8.75 0.23 4.15
N THR A 282 -9.37 1.36 3.78
CA THR A 282 -10.34 2.05 4.64
C THR A 282 -11.55 2.58 3.91
N HIS A 283 -12.59 2.90 4.66
CA HIS A 283 -13.72 3.74 4.27
C HIS A 283 -13.62 5.13 4.93
N LYS A 284 -14.53 6.03 4.58
CA LYS A 284 -14.48 7.47 4.91
C LYS A 284 -14.51 7.84 6.40
N ALA A 285 -14.91 6.93 7.30
CA ALA A 285 -15.05 7.21 8.73
C ALA A 285 -14.21 6.26 9.61
N ASP A 286 -13.21 5.60 9.03
CA ASP A 286 -12.40 4.61 9.74
C ASP A 286 -11.25 5.24 10.52
N ILE A 287 -10.69 4.46 11.47
CA ILE A 287 -9.54 4.85 12.28
C ILE A 287 -8.30 4.13 11.76
N ILE A 288 -7.25 4.90 11.51
CA ILE A 288 -5.93 4.45 11.05
C ILE A 288 -4.95 4.60 12.22
N LEU A 289 -4.11 3.59 12.45
CA LEU A 289 -3.04 3.61 13.43
C LEU A 289 -1.70 3.44 12.73
N ASP A 290 -0.73 4.26 13.15
CA ASP A 290 0.68 4.12 12.78
C ASP A 290 1.53 4.26 14.05
N PHE A 291 2.24 3.18 14.42
CA PHE A 291 3.06 3.15 15.64
C PHE A 291 4.58 3.09 15.36
N PHE A 292 4.97 3.39 14.12
CA PHE A 292 6.31 3.76 13.68
C PHE A 292 6.21 4.99 12.79
N SER A 293 5.60 6.07 13.32
CA SER A 293 5.09 7.15 12.49
C SER A 293 6.15 8.03 11.83
N GLY A 294 7.39 7.97 12.31
CA GLY A 294 8.51 8.71 11.72
C GLY A 294 8.18 10.19 11.50
N SER A 295 8.22 10.62 10.25
CA SER A 295 7.84 11.97 9.83
C SER A 295 6.32 12.21 9.72
N ALA A 296 5.47 11.29 10.19
CA ALA A 296 4.00 11.37 10.15
C ALA A 296 3.37 11.46 8.74
N THR A 297 3.91 10.71 7.77
CA THR A 297 3.33 10.64 6.42
C THR A 297 1.89 10.14 6.44
N THR A 298 1.57 9.18 7.31
CA THR A 298 0.22 8.61 7.45
C THR A 298 -0.81 9.67 7.86
N ALA A 299 -0.48 10.54 8.81
CA ALA A 299 -1.37 11.63 9.21
C ALA A 299 -1.62 12.62 8.07
N HIS A 300 -0.57 13.02 7.34
CA HIS A 300 -0.68 13.88 6.17
C HIS A 300 -1.59 13.24 5.10
N ALA A 301 -1.38 11.95 4.80
CA ALA A 301 -2.17 11.21 3.84
C ALA A 301 -3.66 11.12 4.22
N VAL A 302 -3.97 10.93 5.51
CA VAL A 302 -5.36 10.92 5.99
C VAL A 302 -6.02 12.27 5.84
N MET A 303 -5.34 13.36 6.21
CA MET A 303 -5.88 14.72 6.07
C MET A 303 -6.14 15.07 4.60
N GLN A 304 -5.21 14.74 3.72
CA GLN A 304 -5.33 14.98 2.29
C GLN A 304 -6.52 14.20 1.69
N LEU A 305 -6.64 12.90 2.00
CA LEU A 305 -7.76 12.08 1.53
C LEU A 305 -9.12 12.56 2.07
N ASN A 306 -9.19 12.96 3.33
CA ASN A 306 -10.42 13.51 3.90
C ASN A 306 -10.87 14.77 3.18
N PHE A 307 -9.92 15.61 2.79
CA PHE A 307 -10.22 16.79 1.98
C PHE A 307 -10.72 16.39 0.59
N GLU A 308 -10.03 15.50 -0.12
CA GLU A 308 -10.32 15.11 -1.50
C GLU A 308 -11.69 14.41 -1.65
N ASP A 309 -12.07 13.56 -0.69
CA ASP A 309 -13.27 12.72 -0.79
C ASP A 309 -14.38 13.09 0.20
N GLY A 310 -14.19 14.15 1.00
CA GLY A 310 -15.13 14.56 2.04
C GLY A 310 -15.25 13.54 3.18
N GLY A 311 -14.18 12.80 3.47
CA GLY A 311 -14.14 11.80 4.54
C GLY A 311 -13.91 12.39 5.92
N ASP A 312 -14.15 11.57 6.96
CA ASP A 312 -13.86 11.86 8.38
C ASP A 312 -13.02 10.75 9.00
N ARG A 313 -12.02 10.26 8.23
CA ARG A 313 -11.04 9.29 8.75
C ARG A 313 -10.26 9.92 9.90
N LYS A 314 -9.95 9.11 10.91
CA LYS A 314 -9.15 9.54 12.05
C LYS A 314 -7.83 8.79 12.07
N PHE A 315 -6.79 9.45 12.56
CA PHE A 315 -5.48 8.83 12.71
C PHE A 315 -5.01 8.84 14.17
N ILE A 316 -4.23 7.85 14.52
CA ILE A 316 -3.48 7.74 15.78
C ILE A 316 -2.04 7.50 15.41
N MET A 317 -1.14 8.41 15.82
CA MET A 317 0.28 8.36 15.52
C MET A 317 1.06 8.13 16.80
N LEU A 318 1.95 7.13 16.78
CA LEU A 318 2.87 6.88 17.89
C LEU A 318 4.30 6.88 17.35
N GLN A 319 5.16 7.63 18.02
CA GLN A 319 6.59 7.70 17.72
C GLN A 319 7.35 7.81 19.04
N ILE A 320 8.35 6.95 19.20
CA ILE A 320 9.32 7.11 20.29
C ILE A 320 10.13 8.38 20.00
N PRO A 321 10.36 9.24 21.01
CA PRO A 321 11.06 10.50 20.82
C PRO A 321 12.57 10.30 20.68
N GLU A 322 12.99 9.65 19.60
CA GLU A 322 14.40 9.48 19.25
C GLU A 322 15.08 10.83 19.09
N ILE A 323 16.13 11.04 19.84
CA ILE A 323 16.91 12.31 19.85
C ILE A 323 17.57 12.49 18.48
N THR A 324 17.44 13.68 17.91
CA THR A 324 18.10 14.05 16.66
C THR A 324 19.61 14.23 16.87
N ASP A 325 20.42 13.78 15.90
CA ASP A 325 21.87 13.98 15.97
C ASP A 325 22.17 15.48 16.05
N LYS A 326 23.03 15.89 16.99
CA LYS A 326 23.46 17.28 17.21
C LYS A 326 24.05 17.95 15.97
N LYS A 327 24.51 17.17 14.99
CA LYS A 327 25.06 17.65 13.72
C LYS A 327 23.99 17.73 12.61
N SER A 328 22.82 17.14 12.81
CA SER A 328 21.75 17.12 11.80
C SER A 328 21.13 18.50 11.59
N GLU A 329 20.54 18.72 10.41
CA GLU A 329 19.77 19.92 10.11
C GLU A 329 18.51 20.01 10.99
N ALA A 330 17.94 18.85 11.38
CA ALA A 330 16.83 18.80 12.31
C ALA A 330 17.18 19.40 13.68
N TYR A 331 18.31 19.02 14.26
CA TYR A 331 18.76 19.58 15.54
C TYR A 331 19.06 21.08 15.45
N LYS A 332 19.70 21.54 14.36
CA LYS A 332 19.96 22.95 14.11
C LYS A 332 18.69 23.80 13.96
N ALA A 333 17.59 23.16 13.56
CA ALA A 333 16.28 23.76 13.41
C ALA A 333 15.40 23.59 14.67
N ASP A 334 16.00 23.31 15.83
CA ASP A 334 15.34 23.16 17.13
C ASP A 334 14.37 21.97 17.25
N TYR A 335 14.49 20.97 16.39
CA TYR A 335 13.77 19.68 16.56
C TYR A 335 14.60 18.73 17.40
N ALA A 336 14.33 18.67 18.71
CA ALA A 336 15.10 17.86 19.65
C ALA A 336 14.95 16.35 19.41
N ASN A 337 13.86 15.91 18.80
CA ASN A 337 13.58 14.50 18.51
C ASN A 337 12.68 14.36 17.28
N ILE A 338 12.60 13.12 16.77
CA ILE A 338 11.81 12.78 15.56
C ILE A 338 10.31 13.06 15.75
N ALA A 339 9.76 12.84 16.96
CA ALA A 339 8.34 13.06 17.21
C ALA A 339 7.94 14.55 17.04
N GLU A 340 8.82 15.50 17.36
CA GLU A 340 8.57 16.92 17.14
C GLU A 340 8.53 17.28 15.64
N ILE A 341 9.35 16.64 14.80
CA ILE A 341 9.28 16.78 13.34
C ILE A 341 7.91 16.26 12.83
N GLY A 342 7.47 15.11 13.31
CA GLY A 342 6.18 14.53 12.94
C GLY A 342 4.99 15.44 13.31
N LYS A 343 4.99 16.01 14.53
CA LYS A 343 3.95 16.96 14.98
C LYS A 343 3.92 18.21 14.11
N GLU A 344 5.10 18.76 13.80
CA GLU A 344 5.21 19.95 12.96
C GLU A 344 4.77 19.67 11.51
N ARG A 345 5.11 18.50 10.97
CA ARG A 345 4.58 18.08 9.65
C ARG A 345 3.06 18.02 9.63
N ILE A 346 2.43 17.47 10.65
CA ILE A 346 0.96 17.42 10.74
C ILE A 346 0.37 18.83 10.68
N ARG A 347 0.95 19.79 11.42
CA ARG A 347 0.49 21.18 11.43
C ARG A 347 0.63 21.84 10.07
N ARG A 348 1.83 21.78 9.48
CA ARG A 348 2.13 22.40 8.17
C ARG A 348 1.34 21.76 7.03
N ALA A 349 1.18 20.45 7.03
CA ALA A 349 0.36 19.77 6.04
C ALA A 349 -1.11 20.21 6.13
N GLY A 350 -1.65 20.34 7.34
CA GLY A 350 -3.02 20.84 7.54
C GLY A 350 -3.21 22.28 7.10
N GLU A 351 -2.23 23.17 7.32
CA GLU A 351 -2.23 24.55 6.82
C GLU A 351 -2.16 24.58 5.28
N LYS A 352 -1.20 23.87 4.70
CA LYS A 352 -1.03 23.78 3.25
C LYS A 352 -2.30 23.27 2.54
N ILE A 353 -2.93 22.21 3.04
CA ILE A 353 -4.19 21.69 2.48
C ILE A 353 -5.29 22.76 2.50
N LYS A 354 -5.36 23.58 3.54
CA LYS A 354 -6.34 24.68 3.61
C LYS A 354 -6.01 25.80 2.61
N GLU A 355 -4.73 26.20 2.51
CA GLU A 355 -4.25 27.25 1.61
C GLU A 355 -4.44 26.86 0.14
N ASP A 356 -4.05 25.66 -0.25
CA ASP A 356 -4.14 25.15 -1.62
C ASP A 356 -5.61 25.05 -2.10
N ASN A 357 -6.59 25.19 -1.20
CA ASN A 357 -8.02 25.01 -1.46
C ASN A 357 -8.87 26.16 -0.87
N ALA A 358 -8.29 27.32 -0.68
CA ALA A 358 -8.95 28.51 -0.09
C ALA A 358 -9.82 29.31 -1.08
N ASP A 359 -10.08 28.79 -2.31
CA ASP A 359 -10.92 29.43 -3.35
C ASP A 359 -12.40 29.06 -3.23
#